data_00043f5582771ebe7ae3b40eb159b151
#
_entry.id   00043f5582771ebe7ae3b40eb159b151
#
_cell.length_a   1.000
_cell.length_b   1.000
_cell.length_c   1.000
_cell.angle_alpha   90.00
_cell.angle_beta   90.00
_cell.angle_gamma   90.00
#
_symmetry.space_group_name_H-M   'P 1'
#
loop_
_entity.id
_entity.type
_entity.pdbx_description
1 polymer ?
#
loop_
_entity_poly.entity_id
_entity_poly.type
_entity_poly.pdbx_seq_one_letter_code
_entity_poly.pdbx_strand_id
1 'polypeptide(L)'
;AHNLNDNSETVLFNLFRGTGIKGLTGIPVRRDMIVRPLLCCTRQEIEHYLKSKNISYCSDATNKETEYSRNKIRLELLPYIKNNINKKAEYNIVNAAENLNEIWDYLNRQAAEEYNRYVKDEVLDEKAFNLHPAVLNQVVRKMIENGAGKLKDITRKHVLLVVGLKDMNVSKTVDLPYNLVATRLYHGISIKKKRDI
;
A
#
# COMPACT_ATOMS: atom_id res chain seq x y z
N ALA A 1 19.80 8.55 -1.54
CA ALA A 1 19.32 7.30 -2.15
C ALA A 1 18.80 6.38 -1.05
N HIS A 2 17.73 5.61 -1.31
CA HIS A 2 17.22 4.64 -0.34
C HIS A 2 18.03 3.35 -0.41
N ASN A 3 18.21 2.71 0.74
CA ASN A 3 18.93 1.46 0.93
C ASN A 3 18.05 0.42 1.65
N LEU A 4 18.59 -0.78 1.96
CA LEU A 4 17.88 -1.86 2.63
C LEU A 4 17.37 -1.45 4.02
N ASN A 5 18.17 -0.72 4.79
CA ASN A 5 17.77 -0.24 6.12
C ASN A 5 16.58 0.72 6.04
N ASP A 6 16.60 1.68 5.08
CA ASP A 6 15.47 2.59 4.86
C ASP A 6 14.19 1.83 4.48
N ASN A 7 14.33 0.72 3.74
CA ASN A 7 13.21 -0.12 3.34
C ASN A 7 12.61 -0.84 4.56
N SER A 8 13.44 -1.48 5.38
CA SER A 8 12.99 -2.14 6.62
C SER A 8 12.30 -1.17 7.58
N GLU A 9 12.85 0.04 7.75
CA GLU A 9 12.24 1.12 8.53
C GLU A 9 10.85 1.50 7.99
N THR A 10 10.73 1.62 6.66
CA THR A 10 9.46 1.98 6.02
C THR A 10 8.39 0.91 6.21
N VAL A 11 8.77 -0.37 6.08
CA VAL A 11 7.86 -1.50 6.32
C VAL A 11 7.33 -1.48 7.75
N LEU A 12 8.22 -1.37 8.75
CA LEU A 12 7.82 -1.31 10.17
C LEU A 12 6.98 -0.07 10.47
N PHE A 13 7.37 1.08 9.97
CA PHE A 13 6.62 2.32 10.16
C PHE A 13 5.19 2.20 9.62
N ASN A 14 5.03 1.64 8.42
CA ASN A 14 3.72 1.41 7.81
C ASN A 14 2.90 0.38 8.60
N LEU A 15 3.54 -0.71 9.08
CA LEU A 15 2.90 -1.73 9.90
C LEU A 15 2.29 -1.13 11.17
N PHE A 16 3.07 -0.32 11.90
CA PHE A 16 2.62 0.30 13.16
C PHE A 16 1.55 1.37 12.96
N ARG A 17 1.49 1.98 11.79
CA ARG A 17 0.40 2.91 11.44
C ARG A 17 -0.87 2.23 10.97
N GLY A 18 -0.86 0.91 10.79
CA GLY A 18 -2.00 0.15 10.28
C GLY A 18 -2.18 0.36 8.79
N THR A 19 -1.51 -0.47 7.99
CA THR A 19 -1.58 -0.43 6.53
C THR A 19 -2.14 -1.72 5.96
N GLY A 20 -2.62 -1.70 4.71
CA GLY A 20 -2.89 -2.90 3.93
C GLY A 20 -1.63 -3.47 3.27
N ILE A 21 -1.78 -4.58 2.52
CA ILE A 21 -0.66 -5.27 1.84
C ILE A 21 0.24 -4.29 1.08
N LYS A 22 -0.33 -3.37 0.30
CA LYS A 22 0.43 -2.38 -0.49
C LYS A 22 1.42 -1.56 0.35
N GLY A 23 1.07 -1.18 1.57
CA GLY A 23 1.99 -0.42 2.44
C GLY A 23 3.08 -1.28 3.06
N LEU A 24 2.87 -2.61 3.14
CA LEU A 24 3.85 -3.58 3.64
C LEU A 24 4.84 -4.02 2.56
N THR A 25 4.63 -3.70 1.29
CA THR A 25 5.60 -4.00 0.22
C THR A 25 6.85 -3.11 0.26
N GLY A 26 6.90 -2.16 1.20
CA GLY A 26 8.05 -1.29 1.41
C GLY A 26 8.22 -0.23 0.32
N ILE A 27 9.47 0.15 0.07
CA ILE A 27 9.85 1.16 -0.91
C ILE A 27 9.98 0.48 -2.28
N PRO A 28 9.25 0.93 -3.32
CA PRO A 28 9.36 0.32 -4.65
C PRO A 28 10.72 0.62 -5.29
N VAL A 29 11.32 -0.39 -5.95
CA VAL A 29 12.59 -0.26 -6.70
C VAL A 29 12.47 0.84 -7.77
N ARG A 30 11.30 0.89 -8.44
CA ARG A 30 11.00 1.92 -9.44
C ARG A 30 9.65 2.57 -9.13
N ARG A 31 9.63 3.90 -9.22
CA ARG A 31 8.40 4.70 -9.14
C ARG A 31 8.51 5.84 -10.14
N ASP A 32 7.67 5.82 -11.16
CA ASP A 32 7.71 6.78 -12.27
C ASP A 32 9.11 6.83 -12.92
N MET A 33 9.78 7.97 -12.89
CA MET A 33 11.15 8.16 -13.40
C MET A 33 12.24 7.90 -12.36
N ILE A 34 11.88 7.56 -11.11
CA ILE A 34 12.82 7.34 -10.02
C ILE A 34 13.16 5.86 -9.93
N VAL A 35 14.44 5.51 -10.04
CA VAL A 35 14.97 4.17 -9.79
C VAL A 35 15.85 4.19 -8.54
N ARG A 36 15.79 3.11 -7.72
CA ARG A 36 16.51 2.98 -6.45
C ARG A 36 17.39 1.74 -6.45
N PRO A 37 18.56 1.79 -7.10
CA PRO A 37 19.41 0.61 -7.29
C PRO A 37 20.06 0.09 -6.00
N LEU A 38 20.14 0.91 -4.94
CA LEU A 38 20.76 0.54 -3.67
C LEU A 38 19.82 -0.08 -2.64
N LEU A 39 18.56 -0.36 -3.00
CA LEU A 39 17.61 -0.98 -2.06
C LEU A 39 18.00 -2.38 -1.60
N CYS A 40 18.82 -3.09 -2.36
CA CYS A 40 19.35 -4.41 -2.00
C CYS A 40 20.60 -4.34 -1.10
N CYS A 41 21.20 -3.16 -0.94
CA CYS A 41 22.43 -2.98 -0.17
C CYS A 41 22.13 -2.41 1.21
N THR A 42 22.83 -2.88 2.23
CA THR A 42 22.83 -2.25 3.55
C THR A 42 23.68 -0.98 3.55
N ARG A 43 23.39 -0.10 4.49
CA ARG A 43 24.21 1.10 4.72
C ARG A 43 25.68 0.74 5.01
N GLN A 44 25.92 -0.32 5.77
CA GLN A 44 27.28 -0.78 6.10
C GLN A 44 28.04 -1.24 4.86
N GLU A 45 27.40 -1.98 3.95
CA GLU A 45 28.00 -2.41 2.69
C GLU A 45 28.36 -1.20 1.80
N ILE A 46 27.46 -0.21 1.71
CA ILE A 46 27.70 1.02 0.96
C ILE A 46 28.87 1.80 1.55
N GLU A 47 28.92 2.01 2.86
CA GLU A 47 30.01 2.72 3.53
C GLU A 47 31.35 1.97 3.40
N HIS A 48 31.33 0.64 3.50
CA HIS A 48 32.51 -0.19 3.28
C HIS A 48 33.06 -0.04 1.86
N TYR A 49 32.16 -0.08 0.85
CA TYR A 49 32.54 0.12 -0.56
C TYR A 49 33.15 1.51 -0.78
N LEU A 50 32.52 2.57 -0.28
CA LEU A 50 33.06 3.93 -0.41
C LEU A 50 34.45 4.08 0.21
N LYS A 51 34.65 3.50 1.42
CA LYS A 51 35.99 3.46 2.06
C LYS A 51 37.01 2.72 1.21
N SER A 52 36.66 1.56 0.66
CA SER A 52 37.58 0.77 -0.19
C SER A 52 38.00 1.48 -1.47
N LYS A 53 37.18 2.42 -1.94
CA LYS A 53 37.45 3.25 -3.12
C LYS A 53 38.00 4.63 -2.80
N ASN A 54 38.23 4.97 -1.53
CA ASN A 54 38.66 6.30 -1.08
C ASN A 54 37.68 7.43 -1.53
N ILE A 55 36.38 7.14 -1.62
CA ILE A 55 35.37 8.12 -2.01
C ILE A 55 34.82 8.78 -0.74
N SER A 56 34.97 10.11 -0.67
CA SER A 56 34.36 10.91 0.41
C SER A 56 32.86 11.08 0.19
N TYR A 57 32.07 11.08 1.25
CA TYR A 57 30.63 11.34 1.21
C TYR A 57 30.22 12.28 2.35
N CYS A 58 29.21 13.08 2.10
CA CYS A 58 28.62 13.94 3.14
C CYS A 58 27.57 13.18 3.93
N SER A 59 27.62 13.30 5.25
CA SER A 59 26.51 12.92 6.10
C SER A 59 25.57 14.12 6.25
N ASP A 60 24.33 13.98 5.78
CA ASP A 60 23.35 15.04 5.90
C ASP A 60 22.90 15.16 7.37
N ALA A 61 23.21 16.32 7.98
CA ALA A 61 22.86 16.62 9.37
C ALA A 61 21.34 16.83 9.57
N THR A 62 20.59 17.14 8.50
CA THR A 62 19.13 17.33 8.55
C THR A 62 18.35 16.03 8.79
N ASN A 63 19.00 14.87 8.63
CA ASN A 63 18.43 13.56 9.01
C ASN A 63 18.10 13.42 10.52
N LYS A 64 18.44 14.41 11.34
CA LYS A 64 18.15 14.40 12.78
C LYS A 64 16.71 14.81 13.13
N GLU A 65 15.99 15.47 12.24
CA GLU A 65 14.68 16.06 12.55
C GLU A 65 13.48 15.36 11.92
N THR A 66 13.67 14.43 10.99
CA THR A 66 12.55 13.78 10.32
C THR A 66 11.89 12.71 11.18
N GLU A 67 10.71 13.05 11.60
CA GLU A 67 9.71 12.16 12.23
C GLU A 67 10.19 11.36 13.44
N TYR A 68 9.91 11.87 14.63
CA TYR A 68 10.17 11.22 15.93
C TYR A 68 9.91 9.70 15.94
N SER A 69 8.84 9.23 15.29
CA SER A 69 8.51 7.80 15.23
C SER A 69 9.46 6.99 14.34
N ARG A 70 9.91 7.52 13.19
CA ARG A 70 10.85 6.83 12.28
C ARG A 70 12.24 6.78 12.90
N ASN A 71 12.65 7.86 13.57
CA ASN A 71 13.91 7.88 14.33
C ASN A 71 13.92 6.86 15.46
N LYS A 72 12.81 6.68 16.17
CA LYS A 72 12.70 5.61 17.19
C LYS A 72 12.85 4.21 16.61
N ILE A 73 12.23 3.95 15.45
CA ILE A 73 12.41 2.66 14.77
C ILE A 73 13.89 2.44 14.42
N ARG A 74 14.56 3.45 13.85
CA ARG A 74 15.97 3.39 13.43
C ARG A 74 16.95 3.26 14.59
N LEU A 75 16.78 4.07 15.63
CA LEU A 75 17.77 4.25 16.69
C LEU A 75 17.55 3.34 17.90
N GLU A 76 16.33 2.89 18.13
CA GLU A 76 15.97 2.10 19.30
C GLU A 76 15.46 0.71 18.91
N LEU A 77 14.39 0.61 18.10
CA LEU A 77 13.70 -0.65 17.85
C LEU A 77 14.53 -1.62 17.01
N LEU A 78 15.02 -1.19 15.85
CA LEU A 78 15.82 -2.06 14.97
C LEU A 78 17.11 -2.54 15.63
N PRO A 79 17.90 -1.69 16.31
CA PRO A 79 19.05 -2.15 17.09
C PRO A 79 18.66 -3.14 18.18
N TYR A 80 17.58 -2.91 18.91
CA TYR A 80 17.09 -3.84 19.93
C TYR A 80 16.77 -5.22 19.34
N ILE A 81 16.01 -5.26 18.23
CA ILE A 81 15.65 -6.51 17.55
C ILE A 81 16.91 -7.23 17.03
N LYS A 82 17.85 -6.50 16.42
CA LYS A 82 19.09 -7.08 15.89
C LYS A 82 19.96 -7.69 16.99
N ASN A 83 20.04 -7.05 18.14
CA ASN A 83 20.93 -7.49 19.21
C ASN A 83 20.32 -8.56 20.09
N ASN A 84 18.98 -8.57 20.29
CA ASN A 84 18.33 -9.42 21.29
C ASN A 84 17.45 -10.53 20.67
N ILE A 85 17.03 -10.38 19.38
CA ILE A 85 16.11 -11.32 18.76
C ILE A 85 16.75 -11.99 17.54
N ASN A 86 17.13 -11.20 16.50
CA ASN A 86 17.71 -11.75 15.29
C ASN A 86 18.61 -10.74 14.57
N LYS A 87 19.88 -11.07 14.41
CA LYS A 87 20.88 -10.23 13.72
C LYS A 87 20.51 -9.91 12.26
N LYS A 88 19.73 -10.79 11.60
CA LYS A 88 19.27 -10.64 10.22
C LYS A 88 17.87 -10.02 10.11
N ALA A 89 17.35 -9.40 11.15
CA ALA A 89 15.96 -8.90 11.18
C ALA A 89 15.65 -7.95 10.02
N GLU A 90 16.53 -7.02 9.68
CA GLU A 90 16.31 -6.08 8.57
C GLU A 90 16.17 -6.81 7.22
N TYR A 91 17.02 -7.80 6.95
CA TYR A 91 16.90 -8.64 5.76
C TYR A 91 15.58 -9.43 5.75
N ASN A 92 15.22 -10.02 6.88
CA ASN A 92 13.99 -10.80 7.00
C ASN A 92 12.74 -9.94 6.78
N ILE A 93 12.74 -8.70 7.28
CA ILE A 93 11.65 -7.74 7.06
C ILE A 93 11.54 -7.39 5.57
N VAL A 94 12.67 -7.13 4.90
CA VAL A 94 12.69 -6.79 3.47
C VAL A 94 12.28 -7.99 2.63
N ASN A 95 12.77 -9.20 2.91
CA ASN A 95 12.35 -10.42 2.22
C ASN A 95 10.84 -10.67 2.36
N ALA A 96 10.28 -10.45 3.56
CA ALA A 96 8.83 -10.54 3.75
C ALA A 96 8.07 -9.49 2.93
N ALA A 97 8.59 -8.27 2.82
CA ALA A 97 8.02 -7.23 1.99
C ALA A 97 8.08 -7.57 0.50
N GLU A 98 9.15 -8.19 0.02
CA GLU A 98 9.29 -8.66 -1.36
C GLU A 98 8.27 -9.76 -1.69
N ASN A 99 8.11 -10.76 -0.82
CA ASN A 99 7.08 -11.80 -0.98
C ASN A 99 5.66 -11.18 -1.01
N LEU A 100 5.40 -10.20 -0.16
CA LEU A 100 4.12 -9.47 -0.16
C LEU A 100 3.94 -8.64 -1.44
N ASN A 101 5.02 -8.13 -2.04
CA ASN A 101 4.95 -7.40 -3.29
C ASN A 101 4.54 -8.30 -4.47
N GLU A 102 5.05 -9.53 -4.52
CA GLU A 102 4.65 -10.53 -5.53
C GLU A 102 3.17 -10.89 -5.41
N ILE A 103 2.70 -11.14 -4.17
CA ILE A 103 1.28 -11.42 -3.89
C ILE A 103 0.42 -10.20 -4.27
N TRP A 104 0.88 -9.00 -3.95
CA TRP A 104 0.18 -7.76 -4.27
C TRP A 104 0.07 -7.53 -5.78
N ASP A 105 1.15 -7.79 -6.53
CA ASP A 105 1.15 -7.68 -7.99
C ASP A 105 0.16 -8.67 -8.63
N TYR A 106 0.16 -9.94 -8.18
CA TYR A 106 -0.80 -10.94 -8.64
C TYR A 106 -2.25 -10.50 -8.34
N LEU A 107 -2.53 -10.06 -7.11
CA LEU A 107 -3.86 -9.61 -6.71
C LEU A 107 -4.34 -8.40 -7.53
N ASN A 108 -3.44 -7.46 -7.82
CA ASN A 108 -3.77 -6.29 -8.63
C ASN A 108 -4.08 -6.66 -10.10
N ARG A 109 -3.33 -7.59 -10.68
CA ARG A 109 -3.60 -8.07 -12.03
C ARG A 109 -4.96 -8.76 -12.09
N GLN A 110 -5.23 -9.68 -11.18
CA GLN A 110 -6.53 -10.35 -11.09
C GLN A 110 -7.68 -9.34 -10.89
N ALA A 111 -7.51 -8.38 -10.00
CA ALA A 111 -8.53 -7.35 -9.79
C ALA A 111 -8.72 -6.45 -11.03
N ALA A 112 -7.69 -6.20 -11.81
CA ALA A 112 -7.80 -5.42 -13.05
C ALA A 112 -8.58 -6.19 -14.14
N GLU A 113 -8.34 -7.49 -14.28
CA GLU A 113 -9.07 -8.37 -15.20
C GLU A 113 -10.55 -8.44 -14.82
N GLU A 114 -10.85 -8.68 -13.55
CA GLU A 114 -12.23 -8.77 -13.07
C GLU A 114 -12.94 -7.41 -13.07
N TYR A 115 -12.21 -6.31 -12.85
CA TYR A 115 -12.74 -4.96 -13.05
C TYR A 115 -13.22 -4.75 -14.49
N ASN A 116 -12.40 -5.08 -15.48
CA ASN A 116 -12.75 -4.93 -16.90
C ASN A 116 -13.91 -5.86 -17.31
N ARG A 117 -14.08 -7.01 -16.65
CA ARG A 117 -15.15 -7.97 -16.90
C ARG A 117 -16.49 -7.53 -16.31
N TYR A 118 -16.48 -7.03 -15.07
CA TYR A 118 -17.68 -6.81 -14.27
C TYR A 118 -18.04 -5.36 -14.01
N VAL A 119 -17.19 -4.40 -14.37
CA VAL A 119 -17.51 -2.98 -14.18
C VAL A 119 -17.77 -2.30 -15.53
N LYS A 120 -18.98 -1.76 -15.68
CA LYS A 120 -19.38 -0.96 -16.84
C LYS A 120 -20.17 0.26 -16.36
N ASP A 121 -19.91 1.41 -16.96
CA ASP A 121 -20.63 2.66 -16.65
C ASP A 121 -20.75 2.96 -15.14
N GLU A 122 -19.63 2.77 -14.41
CA GLU A 122 -19.52 2.96 -12.95
C GLU A 122 -20.42 2.00 -12.13
N VAL A 123 -20.88 0.89 -12.74
CA VAL A 123 -21.68 -0.14 -12.09
C VAL A 123 -20.89 -1.45 -12.04
N LEU A 124 -20.79 -2.03 -10.85
CA LEU A 124 -20.30 -3.39 -10.61
C LEU A 124 -21.47 -4.37 -10.77
N ASP A 125 -21.35 -5.30 -11.71
CA ASP A 125 -22.32 -6.39 -11.92
C ASP A 125 -22.41 -7.30 -10.68
N GLU A 126 -23.61 -7.78 -10.35
CA GLU A 126 -23.82 -8.67 -9.19
C GLU A 126 -23.07 -10.01 -9.30
N LYS A 127 -22.73 -10.48 -10.51
CA LYS A 127 -21.92 -11.68 -10.70
C LYS A 127 -20.53 -11.57 -10.06
N ALA A 128 -20.02 -10.34 -9.90
CA ALA A 128 -18.77 -10.09 -9.20
C ALA A 128 -18.84 -10.42 -7.70
N PHE A 129 -20.04 -10.54 -7.10
CA PHE A 129 -20.18 -10.87 -5.68
C PHE A 129 -19.71 -12.29 -5.35
N ASN A 130 -19.58 -13.15 -6.37
CA ASN A 130 -19.02 -14.51 -6.25
C ASN A 130 -17.48 -14.54 -6.30
N LEU A 131 -16.81 -13.42 -6.55
CA LEU A 131 -15.35 -13.34 -6.54
C LEU A 131 -14.81 -13.58 -5.12
N HIS A 132 -13.58 -14.09 -5.06
CA HIS A 132 -12.86 -14.18 -3.79
C HIS A 132 -12.84 -12.78 -3.11
N PRO A 133 -13.11 -12.68 -1.80
CA PRO A 133 -13.22 -11.39 -1.10
C PRO A 133 -12.02 -10.45 -1.29
N ALA A 134 -10.80 -11.01 -1.38
CA ALA A 134 -9.60 -10.20 -1.62
C ALA A 134 -9.64 -9.51 -3.00
N VAL A 135 -10.12 -10.21 -4.03
CA VAL A 135 -10.25 -9.66 -5.40
C VAL A 135 -11.38 -8.65 -5.47
N LEU A 136 -12.57 -9.01 -4.94
CA LEU A 136 -13.72 -8.11 -4.90
C LEU A 136 -13.39 -6.78 -4.19
N ASN A 137 -12.72 -6.85 -3.05
CA ASN A 137 -12.29 -5.65 -2.32
C ASN A 137 -11.37 -4.75 -3.17
N GLN A 138 -10.47 -5.33 -3.98
CA GLN A 138 -9.60 -4.54 -4.86
C GLN A 138 -10.36 -3.98 -6.07
N VAL A 139 -11.32 -4.71 -6.63
CA VAL A 139 -12.22 -4.21 -7.69
C VAL A 139 -13.00 -2.99 -7.18
N VAL A 140 -13.64 -3.10 -6.02
CA VAL A 140 -14.37 -1.98 -5.39
C VAL A 140 -13.43 -0.81 -5.09
N ARG A 141 -12.23 -1.08 -4.57
CA ARG A 141 -11.24 -0.05 -4.31
C ARG A 141 -10.85 0.70 -5.58
N LYS A 142 -10.68 0.00 -6.70
CA LYS A 142 -10.39 0.58 -8.01
C LYS A 142 -11.56 1.43 -8.54
N MET A 143 -12.81 1.00 -8.31
CA MET A 143 -13.98 1.82 -8.64
C MET A 143 -13.98 3.13 -7.87
N ILE A 144 -13.71 3.08 -6.57
CA ILE A 144 -13.64 4.29 -5.72
C ILE A 144 -12.49 5.20 -6.21
N GLU A 145 -11.33 4.63 -6.54
CA GLU A 145 -10.18 5.37 -7.07
C GLU A 145 -10.52 6.10 -8.38
N ASN A 146 -11.15 5.42 -9.30
CA ASN A 146 -11.56 6.01 -10.57
C ASN A 146 -12.57 7.14 -10.39
N GLY A 147 -13.55 6.98 -9.51
CA GLY A 147 -14.54 8.02 -9.21
C GLY A 147 -13.95 9.23 -8.45
N ALA A 148 -13.00 8.98 -7.53
CA ALA A 148 -12.39 10.01 -6.69
C ALA A 148 -11.16 10.68 -7.33
N GLY A 149 -10.49 10.00 -8.28
CA GLY A 149 -9.17 10.40 -8.83
C GLY A 149 -7.99 10.19 -7.87
N LYS A 150 -8.23 9.67 -6.65
CA LYS A 150 -7.22 9.41 -5.61
C LYS A 150 -7.74 8.47 -4.54
N LEU A 151 -6.80 7.85 -3.79
CA LEU A 151 -7.12 6.93 -2.67
C LEU A 151 -6.78 7.48 -1.29
N LYS A 152 -6.29 8.73 -1.18
CA LYS A 152 -6.06 9.35 0.11
C LYS A 152 -7.40 9.33 0.89
N ASP A 153 -7.37 9.03 2.18
CA ASP A 153 -8.55 8.95 3.06
C ASP A 153 -9.53 7.79 2.76
N ILE A 154 -9.29 6.96 1.73
CA ILE A 154 -10.06 5.75 1.47
C ILE A 154 -9.48 4.60 2.28
N THR A 155 -10.20 4.23 3.35
CA THR A 155 -9.82 3.15 4.26
C THR A 155 -10.46 1.82 3.87
N ARG A 156 -10.00 0.72 4.49
CA ARG A 156 -10.65 -0.61 4.37
C ARG A 156 -12.13 -0.56 4.76
N LYS A 157 -12.49 0.26 5.75
CA LYS A 157 -13.89 0.42 6.20
C LYS A 157 -14.79 0.87 5.05
N HIS A 158 -14.36 1.86 4.26
CA HIS A 158 -15.14 2.34 3.11
C HIS A 158 -15.38 1.23 2.09
N VAL A 159 -14.34 0.45 1.77
CA VAL A 159 -14.46 -0.68 0.83
C VAL A 159 -15.43 -1.73 1.35
N LEU A 160 -15.35 -2.10 2.63
CA LEU A 160 -16.22 -3.10 3.25
C LEU A 160 -17.67 -2.62 3.33
N LEU A 161 -17.91 -1.33 3.58
CA LEU A 161 -19.26 -0.75 3.54
C LEU A 161 -19.88 -0.87 2.15
N VAL A 162 -19.11 -0.59 1.09
CA VAL A 162 -19.59 -0.75 -0.30
C VAL A 162 -19.87 -2.21 -0.62
N VAL A 163 -18.94 -3.13 -0.28
CA VAL A 163 -19.14 -4.57 -0.50
C VAL A 163 -20.36 -5.09 0.28
N GLY A 164 -20.60 -4.58 1.48
CA GLY A 164 -21.76 -4.93 2.30
C GLY A 164 -23.11 -4.56 1.67
N LEU A 165 -23.13 -3.63 0.72
CA LEU A 165 -24.36 -3.29 -0.02
C LEU A 165 -24.93 -4.49 -0.79
N LYS A 166 -24.11 -5.49 -1.17
CA LYS A 166 -24.59 -6.70 -1.85
C LYS A 166 -25.70 -7.44 -1.09
N ASP A 167 -25.66 -7.37 0.24
CA ASP A 167 -26.58 -8.07 1.15
C ASP A 167 -27.73 -7.16 1.63
N MET A 168 -27.82 -5.93 1.08
CA MET A 168 -28.82 -4.94 1.45
C MET A 168 -29.91 -4.81 0.37
N ASN A 169 -31.04 -4.21 0.76
CA ASN A 169 -32.14 -3.90 -0.15
C ASN A 169 -31.69 -2.91 -1.23
N VAL A 170 -32.31 -3.00 -2.41
CA VAL A 170 -32.14 -2.05 -3.52
C VAL A 170 -32.38 -0.61 -3.04
N SER A 171 -31.68 0.33 -3.62
CA SER A 171 -31.67 1.76 -3.29
C SER A 171 -30.99 2.14 -1.97
N LYS A 172 -30.44 1.18 -1.22
CA LYS A 172 -29.57 1.51 -0.08
C LYS A 172 -28.27 2.16 -0.58
N THR A 173 -27.82 3.16 0.17
CA THR A 173 -26.66 3.97 -0.19
C THR A 173 -25.62 4.00 0.93
N VAL A 174 -24.36 4.22 0.54
CA VAL A 174 -23.23 4.47 1.43
C VAL A 174 -22.50 5.72 0.93
N ASP A 175 -22.34 6.69 1.80
CA ASP A 175 -21.55 7.88 1.53
C ASP A 175 -20.05 7.58 1.65
N LEU A 176 -19.30 8.07 0.70
CA LEU A 176 -17.85 7.90 0.60
C LEU A 176 -17.18 9.28 0.56
N PRO A 177 -15.88 9.37 0.92
CA PRO A 177 -15.09 10.58 0.70
C PRO A 177 -15.15 11.06 -0.75
N TYR A 178 -14.78 12.31 -0.96
CA TYR A 178 -14.72 12.96 -2.28
C TYR A 178 -16.07 13.11 -3.00
N ASN A 179 -17.11 13.29 -2.21
CA ASN A 179 -18.48 13.47 -2.74
C ASN A 179 -18.95 12.28 -3.59
N LEU A 180 -18.52 11.06 -3.25
CA LEU A 180 -18.97 9.84 -3.88
C LEU A 180 -20.10 9.21 -3.07
N VAL A 181 -21.00 8.52 -3.78
CA VAL A 181 -22.05 7.68 -3.18
C VAL A 181 -22.05 6.32 -3.88
N ALA A 182 -22.02 5.26 -3.08
CA ALA A 182 -22.28 3.90 -3.55
C ALA A 182 -23.75 3.57 -3.35
N THR A 183 -24.41 3.01 -4.35
CA THR A 183 -25.84 2.67 -4.32
C THR A 183 -26.05 1.22 -4.75
N ARG A 184 -26.85 0.47 -3.98
CA ARG A 184 -27.30 -0.87 -4.35
C ARG A 184 -28.37 -0.77 -5.45
N LEU A 185 -28.11 -1.39 -6.59
CA LEU A 185 -29.02 -1.52 -7.72
C LEU A 185 -29.57 -2.95 -7.78
N TYR A 186 -30.59 -3.22 -8.61
CA TYR A 186 -31.12 -4.57 -8.82
C TYR A 186 -30.03 -5.58 -9.22
N HIS A 187 -29.16 -5.19 -10.16
CA HIS A 187 -28.14 -6.07 -10.73
C HIS A 187 -26.70 -5.65 -10.40
N GLY A 188 -26.50 -4.97 -9.26
CA GLY A 188 -25.14 -4.58 -8.91
C GLY A 188 -25.04 -3.45 -7.89
N ILE A 189 -23.89 -2.79 -7.91
CA ILE A 189 -23.59 -1.61 -7.09
C ILE A 189 -23.01 -0.53 -7.99
N SER A 190 -23.57 0.67 -7.95
CA SER A 190 -22.97 1.85 -8.62
C SER A 190 -22.15 2.67 -7.64
N ILE A 191 -21.07 3.32 -8.13
CA ILE A 191 -20.31 4.32 -7.38
C ILE A 191 -20.21 5.57 -8.25
N LYS A 192 -20.86 6.65 -7.85
CA LYS A 192 -20.95 7.90 -8.62
C LYS A 192 -20.70 9.12 -7.73
N LYS A 193 -20.34 10.24 -8.34
CA LYS A 193 -20.36 11.53 -7.64
C LYS A 193 -21.79 11.89 -7.27
N LYS A 194 -21.97 12.40 -6.05
CA LYS A 194 -23.23 13.06 -5.71
C LYS A 194 -23.42 14.21 -6.70
N ARG A 195 -24.59 14.27 -7.32
CA ARG A 195 -24.98 15.47 -8.06
C ARG A 195 -25.23 16.56 -7.03
N ASP A 196 -24.65 17.73 -7.23
CA ASP A 196 -25.04 18.91 -6.47
C ASP A 196 -26.53 19.12 -6.77
N ILE A 197 -27.33 19.09 -5.71
CA ILE A 197 -28.77 19.31 -5.77
C ILE A 197 -29.00 20.81 -5.91
#